data_8095e19fdfee0a153c4fbf1504f57576
#
_entry.id   8095e19fdfee0a153c4fbf1504f57576
#
_cell.length_a   1.000
_cell.length_b   1.000
_cell.length_c   1.000
_cell.angle_alpha   90.00
_cell.angle_beta   90.00
_cell.angle_gamma   90.00
#
_symmetry.space_group_name_H-M   'P 1'
#
loop_
_entity.id
_entity.type
_entity.pdbx_description
1 polymer ?
#
loop_
_entity_poly.entity_id
_entity_poly.type
_entity_poly.pdbx_seq_one_letter_code
_entity_poly.pdbx_strand_id
1 'polypeptide(L)'
;PVGRNSEMTLNSNWPHPGFMGDYLPVKHQIGESGFQANWQSSWFANNLESWFYDKESPEWEALPAFSVTVATPADQYQLTDRAIKYAILLIALTFMAFFVFETLTGLRLHPMQYLLVGLSLVLFYLVLLALSEHAGFTPAWIIASLVGALMNSVYLQAVLKSWKRSGMFVLALLGLDVVMWFLLRSEDSALLLGSAVLAMALFAVMYLTRHFDWYSL
;
A
#
# COMPACT_ATOMS: atom_id res chain seq x y z
N PRO A 1 9.05 27.42 23.17
CA PRO A 1 10.18 27.71 24.03
C PRO A 1 10.39 29.24 24.18
N VAL A 2 10.00 29.82 25.32
CA VAL A 2 9.93 31.28 25.51
C VAL A 2 11.05 31.77 26.45
N GLY A 3 11.89 30.90 26.95
CA GLY A 3 12.97 31.23 27.89
C GLY A 3 14.22 31.76 27.18
N ARG A 4 15.11 32.40 27.97
CA ARG A 4 16.43 32.86 27.52
C ARG A 4 17.24 31.74 26.86
N ASN A 5 17.23 30.56 27.48
CA ASN A 5 17.64 29.27 26.92
C ASN A 5 16.57 28.28 27.29
N SER A 6 16.04 27.59 26.30
CA SER A 6 15.07 26.53 26.48
C SER A 6 15.69 25.21 26.05
N GLU A 7 15.67 24.24 26.94
CA GLU A 7 16.14 22.89 26.69
C GLU A 7 15.03 21.92 27.00
N MET A 8 14.81 20.96 26.09
CA MET A 8 13.82 19.90 26.28
C MET A 8 14.47 18.60 25.92
N THR A 9 14.35 17.59 26.78
CA THR A 9 14.74 16.22 26.52
C THR A 9 13.50 15.36 26.56
N LEU A 10 13.26 14.62 25.49
CA LEU A 10 12.15 13.68 25.38
C LEU A 10 12.69 12.29 25.20
N ASN A 11 12.23 11.37 26.06
CA ASN A 11 12.50 9.93 25.99
C ASN A 11 11.18 9.19 25.79
N SER A 12 11.12 8.30 24.83
CA SER A 12 9.95 7.49 24.57
C SER A 12 10.38 6.09 24.14
N ASN A 13 9.58 5.10 24.50
CA ASN A 13 9.75 3.72 24.03
C ASN A 13 9.21 3.50 22.62
N TRP A 14 8.77 4.56 21.92
CA TRP A 14 8.28 4.49 20.56
C TRP A 14 9.43 4.54 19.54
N PRO A 15 9.58 3.56 18.63
CA PRO A 15 10.76 3.45 17.76
C PRO A 15 10.73 4.38 16.53
N HIS A 16 9.60 5.00 16.21
CA HIS A 16 9.45 5.79 14.98
C HIS A 16 8.96 7.22 15.25
N PRO A 17 9.80 8.10 15.79
CA PRO A 17 9.44 9.49 15.98
C PRO A 17 9.48 10.25 14.66
N GLY A 18 8.47 11.09 14.40
CA GLY A 18 8.52 12.14 13.40
C GLY A 18 8.82 13.48 14.09
N PHE A 19 9.96 14.07 13.81
CA PHE A 19 10.29 15.40 14.34
C PHE A 19 9.75 16.47 13.40
N MET A 20 8.82 17.27 13.92
CA MET A 20 8.16 18.35 13.18
C MET A 20 8.22 19.64 14.01
N GLY A 21 7.71 20.74 13.41
CA GLY A 21 7.69 22.05 14.05
C GLY A 21 8.86 22.93 13.64
N ASP A 22 8.94 24.10 14.28
CA ASP A 22 9.90 25.14 13.93
C ASP A 22 11.34 24.80 14.35
N TYR A 23 11.49 23.86 15.27
CA TYR A 23 12.80 23.44 15.79
C TYR A 23 12.94 21.93 15.72
N LEU A 24 13.98 21.50 15.02
CA LEU A 24 14.42 20.12 15.02
C LEU A 24 15.31 19.81 16.22
N PRO A 25 15.38 18.56 16.71
CA PRO A 25 16.26 18.18 17.80
C PRO A 25 17.74 18.37 17.43
N VAL A 26 18.51 18.95 18.32
CA VAL A 26 19.96 19.14 18.15
C VAL A 26 20.71 17.80 18.21
N LYS A 27 20.21 16.89 19.04
CA LYS A 27 20.71 15.51 19.16
C LYS A 27 19.54 14.57 19.27
N HIS A 28 19.58 13.47 18.53
CA HIS A 28 18.61 12.40 18.64
C HIS A 28 19.28 11.05 18.49
N GLN A 29 18.75 10.07 19.20
CA GLN A 29 19.11 8.65 19.06
C GLN A 29 17.80 7.87 18.89
N ILE A 30 17.73 7.08 17.84
CA ILE A 30 16.55 6.26 17.51
C ILE A 30 17.02 4.81 17.47
N GLY A 31 16.31 3.93 18.16
CA GLY A 31 16.57 2.49 18.21
C GLY A 31 15.26 1.69 18.26
N GLU A 32 15.38 0.37 18.16
CA GLU A 32 14.23 -0.52 18.21
C GLU A 32 13.44 -0.43 19.54
N SER A 33 14.08 -0.04 20.62
CA SER A 33 13.49 0.11 21.94
C SER A 33 12.90 1.50 22.22
N GLY A 34 12.98 2.43 21.25
CA GLY A 34 12.46 3.78 21.41
C GLY A 34 13.43 4.87 20.96
N PHE A 35 13.15 6.12 21.31
CA PHE A 35 13.98 7.25 20.96
C PHE A 35 14.26 8.18 22.13
N GLN A 36 15.39 8.86 22.04
CA GLN A 36 15.76 9.99 22.87
C GLN A 36 16.08 11.17 21.98
N ALA A 37 15.49 12.34 22.25
CA ALA A 37 15.74 13.56 21.50
C ALA A 37 15.91 14.74 22.44
N ASN A 38 16.85 15.62 22.08
CA ASN A 38 17.17 16.83 22.83
C ASN A 38 17.02 18.04 21.91
N TRP A 39 16.22 18.99 22.34
CA TRP A 39 16.04 20.31 21.71
C TRP A 39 16.68 21.38 22.55
N GLN A 40 17.33 22.34 21.90
CA GLN A 40 17.86 23.52 22.48
C GLN A 40 17.46 24.73 21.65
N SER A 41 16.95 25.75 22.29
CA SER A 41 16.61 27.02 21.66
C SER A 41 16.96 28.18 22.55
N SER A 42 17.38 29.27 21.94
CA SER A 42 17.68 30.52 22.66
C SER A 42 16.69 31.62 22.29
N TRP A 43 16.48 32.56 23.17
CA TRP A 43 15.65 33.76 22.94
C TRP A 43 15.99 34.46 21.60
N PHE A 44 17.27 34.56 21.28
CA PHE A 44 17.74 35.23 20.07
C PHE A 44 17.43 34.47 18.80
N ALA A 45 17.36 33.17 18.87
CA ALA A 45 17.04 32.33 17.70
C ALA A 45 15.55 32.39 17.31
N ASN A 46 14.71 32.80 18.24
CA ASN A 46 13.26 32.72 18.12
C ASN A 46 12.59 33.99 17.61
N ASN A 47 13.33 35.12 17.58
CA ASN A 47 12.80 36.46 17.26
C ASN A 47 11.45 36.77 17.95
N LEU A 48 11.28 36.26 19.18
CA LEU A 48 10.04 36.35 19.94
C LEU A 48 9.66 37.79 20.26
N GLU A 49 10.66 38.70 20.25
CA GLU A 49 10.45 40.12 20.51
C GLU A 49 9.50 40.72 19.44
N SER A 50 9.74 40.48 18.17
CA SER A 50 8.85 40.94 17.11
C SER A 50 7.46 40.34 17.22
N TRP A 51 7.39 39.06 17.63
CA TRP A 51 6.10 38.36 17.77
C TRP A 51 5.23 38.99 18.89
N PHE A 52 5.82 39.38 19.98
CA PHE A 52 5.08 40.02 21.10
C PHE A 52 4.73 41.49 20.81
N TYR A 53 5.52 42.20 20.02
CA TYR A 53 5.30 43.63 19.75
C TYR A 53 4.46 43.90 18.50
N ASP A 54 4.49 43.02 17.49
CA ASP A 54 3.85 43.27 16.22
C ASP A 54 2.39 42.77 16.12
N LYS A 55 1.91 41.99 17.07
CA LYS A 55 0.53 41.47 17.04
C LYS A 55 -0.34 42.07 18.14
N GLU A 56 -1.42 42.74 17.69
CA GLU A 56 -2.48 43.26 18.60
C GLU A 56 -3.22 42.14 19.36
N SER A 57 -3.24 40.93 18.82
CA SER A 57 -3.77 39.74 19.48
C SER A 57 -2.86 38.54 19.19
N PRO A 58 -2.07 38.07 20.14
CA PRO A 58 -1.18 36.94 19.92
C PRO A 58 -1.98 35.65 19.78
N GLU A 59 -1.89 35.03 18.60
CA GLU A 59 -2.38 33.68 18.39
C GLU A 59 -1.41 32.69 19.03
N TRP A 60 -1.80 32.14 20.17
CA TRP A 60 -0.96 31.23 20.95
C TRP A 60 -0.58 29.94 20.15
N GLU A 61 -1.38 29.59 19.17
CA GLU A 61 -1.13 28.45 18.24
C GLU A 61 0.01 28.72 17.24
N ALA A 62 0.35 30.00 17.02
CA ALA A 62 1.45 30.41 16.14
C ALA A 62 2.80 30.54 16.86
N LEU A 63 2.89 30.19 18.15
CA LEU A 63 4.16 30.17 18.86
C LEU A 63 5.07 29.05 18.37
N PRO A 64 6.37 29.35 18.17
CA PRO A 64 7.32 28.32 17.81
C PRO A 64 7.35 27.19 18.83
N ALA A 65 7.17 25.97 18.39
CA ALA A 65 7.01 24.81 19.24
C ALA A 65 8.01 23.68 18.90
N PHE A 66 8.43 22.96 19.95
CA PHE A 66 9.03 21.64 19.78
C PHE A 66 7.92 20.64 19.52
N SER A 67 7.92 19.99 18.38
CA SER A 67 6.86 19.06 18.02
C SER A 67 7.43 17.67 17.67
N VAL A 68 6.79 16.65 18.22
CA VAL A 68 7.08 15.25 17.90
C VAL A 68 5.78 14.58 17.52
N THR A 69 5.72 14.04 16.33
CA THR A 69 4.65 13.17 15.90
C THR A 69 5.07 11.72 16.12
N VAL A 70 4.16 10.95 16.67
CA VAL A 70 4.33 9.52 16.82
C VAL A 70 3.80 8.89 15.53
N ALA A 71 4.73 8.61 14.58
CA ALA A 71 4.37 7.93 13.36
C ALA A 71 4.24 6.44 13.62
N THR A 72 3.11 5.86 13.29
CA THR A 72 3.00 4.40 13.17
C THR A 72 3.56 3.99 11.82
N PRO A 73 4.57 3.06 11.75
CA PRO A 73 5.07 2.59 10.46
C PRO A 73 3.91 1.97 9.68
N ALA A 74 3.68 2.48 8.47
CA ALA A 74 2.65 2.03 7.55
C ALA A 74 1.31 1.80 8.27
N ASP A 75 0.65 2.88 8.66
CA ASP A 75 -0.66 2.82 9.28
C ASP A 75 -1.54 1.88 8.46
N GLN A 76 -2.13 0.89 9.11
CA GLN A 76 -2.95 -0.14 8.45
C GLN A 76 -4.02 0.51 7.56
N TYR A 77 -4.45 1.71 7.94
CA TYR A 77 -5.34 2.57 7.17
C TYR A 77 -4.73 3.03 5.84
N GLN A 78 -3.45 3.40 5.83
CA GLN A 78 -2.75 3.81 4.61
C GLN A 78 -2.56 2.66 3.64
N LEU A 79 -2.26 1.45 4.13
CA LEU A 79 -2.15 0.27 3.28
C LEU A 79 -3.49 -0.12 2.67
N THR A 80 -4.57 -0.02 3.43
CA THR A 80 -5.92 -0.29 2.92
C THR A 80 -6.35 0.77 1.89
N ASP A 81 -6.10 2.05 2.13
CA ASP A 81 -6.36 3.13 1.18
C ASP A 81 -5.54 2.96 -0.12
N ARG A 82 -4.27 2.61 0.00
CA ARG A 82 -3.41 2.26 -1.15
C ARG A 82 -3.96 1.04 -1.90
N ALA A 83 -4.41 0.00 -1.20
CA ALA A 83 -4.98 -1.19 -1.83
C ALA A 83 -6.20 -0.84 -2.69
N ILE A 84 -7.07 0.05 -2.23
CA ILE A 84 -8.21 0.55 -2.99
C ILE A 84 -7.76 1.38 -4.19
N LYS A 85 -6.79 2.27 -4.02
CA LYS A 85 -6.25 3.10 -5.12
C LYS A 85 -5.60 2.26 -6.23
N TYR A 86 -4.91 1.19 -5.85
CA TYR A 86 -4.29 0.26 -6.80
C TYR A 86 -5.21 -0.90 -7.23
N ALA A 87 -6.48 -0.92 -6.80
CA ALA A 87 -7.43 -1.96 -7.16
C ALA A 87 -7.58 -2.13 -8.68
N ILE A 88 -7.61 -1.01 -9.41
CA ILE A 88 -7.72 -1.04 -10.86
C ILE A 88 -6.54 -1.77 -11.52
N LEU A 89 -5.35 -1.68 -10.94
CA LEU A 89 -4.17 -2.38 -11.42
C LEU A 89 -4.32 -3.90 -11.24
N LEU A 90 -4.76 -4.36 -10.06
CA LEU A 90 -5.00 -5.79 -9.81
C LEU A 90 -6.09 -6.35 -10.73
N ILE A 91 -7.19 -5.61 -10.88
CA ILE A 91 -8.31 -5.99 -11.75
C ILE A 91 -7.82 -6.11 -13.21
N ALA A 92 -7.11 -5.11 -13.71
CA ALA A 92 -6.58 -5.11 -15.07
C ALA A 92 -5.60 -6.27 -15.31
N LEU A 93 -4.66 -6.51 -14.38
CA LEU A 93 -3.71 -7.62 -14.47
C LEU A 93 -4.41 -8.98 -14.41
N THR A 94 -5.43 -9.12 -13.58
CA THR A 94 -6.20 -10.37 -13.50
C THR A 94 -6.97 -10.66 -14.78
N PHE A 95 -7.65 -9.66 -15.35
CA PHE A 95 -8.33 -9.85 -16.64
C PHE A 95 -7.35 -10.08 -17.78
N MET A 96 -6.21 -9.43 -17.77
CA MET A 96 -5.13 -9.67 -18.73
C MET A 96 -4.60 -11.10 -18.62
N ALA A 97 -4.35 -11.61 -17.41
CA ALA A 97 -3.94 -12.98 -17.17
C ALA A 97 -5.01 -13.98 -17.63
N PHE A 98 -6.28 -13.67 -17.39
CA PHE A 98 -7.40 -14.50 -17.80
C PHE A 98 -7.52 -14.58 -19.34
N PHE A 99 -7.37 -13.45 -20.01
CA PHE A 99 -7.35 -13.36 -21.47
C PHE A 99 -6.18 -14.14 -22.10
N VAL A 100 -4.97 -13.99 -21.54
CA VAL A 100 -3.80 -14.77 -22.00
C VAL A 100 -4.04 -16.27 -21.81
N PHE A 101 -4.59 -16.65 -20.67
CA PHE A 101 -4.89 -18.04 -20.38
C PHE A 101 -5.92 -18.61 -21.37
N GLU A 102 -7.00 -17.88 -21.69
CA GLU A 102 -7.99 -18.26 -22.70
C GLU A 102 -7.33 -18.48 -24.06
N THR A 103 -6.52 -17.50 -24.49
CA THR A 103 -5.82 -17.54 -25.77
C THR A 103 -4.86 -18.73 -25.87
N LEU A 104 -4.06 -19.00 -24.83
CA LEU A 104 -3.10 -20.09 -24.81
C LEU A 104 -3.75 -21.48 -24.74
N THR A 105 -4.90 -21.58 -24.08
CA THR A 105 -5.63 -22.87 -23.96
C THR A 105 -6.58 -23.14 -25.10
N GLY A 106 -6.85 -22.15 -25.95
CA GLY A 106 -7.80 -22.26 -27.07
C GLY A 106 -9.25 -22.48 -26.62
N LEU A 107 -9.56 -22.17 -25.38
CA LEU A 107 -10.91 -22.30 -24.82
C LEU A 107 -11.70 -21.02 -25.15
N ARG A 108 -12.95 -21.17 -25.54
CA ARG A 108 -13.87 -20.03 -25.70
C ARG A 108 -14.63 -19.84 -24.41
N LEU A 109 -14.21 -18.85 -23.64
CA LEU A 109 -14.85 -18.50 -22.39
C LEU A 109 -16.02 -17.56 -22.64
N HIS A 110 -17.14 -17.82 -21.94
CA HIS A 110 -18.31 -16.97 -22.07
C HIS A 110 -18.12 -15.66 -21.25
N PRO A 111 -18.62 -14.49 -21.70
CA PRO A 111 -18.51 -13.22 -20.96
C PRO A 111 -18.97 -13.29 -19.50
N MET A 112 -19.95 -14.14 -19.19
CA MET A 112 -20.41 -14.36 -17.81
C MET A 112 -19.31 -14.93 -16.90
N GLN A 113 -18.35 -15.66 -17.45
CA GLN A 113 -17.24 -16.22 -16.69
C GLN A 113 -16.25 -15.11 -16.29
N TYR A 114 -15.99 -14.17 -17.19
CA TYR A 114 -15.24 -12.95 -16.88
C TYR A 114 -15.93 -12.13 -15.80
N LEU A 115 -17.25 -11.97 -15.89
CA LEU A 115 -18.04 -11.23 -14.89
C LEU A 115 -17.92 -11.89 -13.52
N LEU A 116 -18.03 -13.21 -13.41
CA LEU A 116 -17.93 -13.93 -12.13
C LEU A 116 -16.53 -13.84 -11.51
N VAL A 117 -15.46 -13.90 -12.33
CA VAL A 117 -14.11 -13.65 -11.88
C VAL A 117 -13.96 -12.20 -11.41
N GLY A 118 -14.54 -11.24 -12.12
CA GLY A 118 -14.58 -9.84 -11.69
C GLY A 118 -15.29 -9.65 -10.34
N LEU A 119 -16.44 -10.31 -10.15
CA LEU A 119 -17.15 -10.29 -8.86
C LEU A 119 -16.34 -10.92 -7.73
N SER A 120 -15.54 -11.96 -8.02
CA SER A 120 -14.65 -12.54 -7.00
C SER A 120 -13.57 -11.55 -6.54
N LEU A 121 -13.08 -10.66 -7.42
CA LEU A 121 -12.16 -9.59 -7.07
C LEU A 121 -12.85 -8.51 -6.21
N VAL A 122 -14.09 -8.17 -6.51
CA VAL A 122 -14.87 -7.26 -5.66
C VAL A 122 -15.03 -7.85 -4.26
N LEU A 123 -15.35 -9.14 -4.18
CA LEU A 123 -15.45 -9.84 -2.89
C LEU A 123 -14.11 -9.88 -2.16
N PHE A 124 -13.00 -10.08 -2.87
CA PHE A 124 -11.65 -10.00 -2.28
C PHE A 124 -11.44 -8.66 -1.57
N TYR A 125 -11.72 -7.53 -2.22
CA TYR A 125 -11.59 -6.21 -1.62
C TYR A 125 -12.53 -5.99 -0.45
N LEU A 126 -13.76 -6.51 -0.53
CA LEU A 126 -14.74 -6.42 0.55
C LEU A 126 -14.28 -7.20 1.79
N VAL A 127 -13.79 -8.43 1.59
CA VAL A 127 -13.22 -9.26 2.68
C VAL A 127 -11.96 -8.60 3.25
N LEU A 128 -11.08 -8.08 2.39
CA LEU A 128 -9.88 -7.36 2.81
C LEU A 128 -10.24 -6.17 3.71
N LEU A 129 -11.19 -5.34 3.28
CA LEU A 129 -11.62 -4.17 4.03
C LEU A 129 -12.20 -4.57 5.39
N ALA A 130 -13.13 -5.52 5.40
CA ALA A 130 -13.80 -5.96 6.62
C ALA A 130 -12.83 -6.60 7.65
N LEU A 131 -11.86 -7.40 7.18
CA LEU A 131 -10.90 -8.03 8.07
C LEU A 131 -9.78 -7.09 8.50
N SER A 132 -9.39 -6.13 7.67
CA SER A 132 -8.28 -5.21 7.98
C SER A 132 -8.56 -4.36 9.21
N GLU A 133 -9.82 -4.05 9.49
CA GLU A 133 -10.24 -3.33 10.70
C GLU A 133 -9.99 -4.10 11.99
N HIS A 134 -10.06 -5.45 11.95
CA HIS A 134 -9.99 -6.29 13.14
C HIS A 134 -8.64 -6.98 13.32
N ALA A 135 -8.08 -7.50 12.21
CA ALA A 135 -6.89 -8.34 12.25
C ALA A 135 -5.63 -7.66 11.71
N GLY A 136 -5.79 -6.46 11.13
CA GLY A 136 -4.71 -5.77 10.46
C GLY A 136 -4.55 -6.16 8.98
N PHE A 137 -3.80 -5.34 8.24
CA PHE A 137 -3.72 -5.45 6.78
C PHE A 137 -3.13 -6.79 6.29
N THR A 138 -1.98 -7.22 6.84
CA THR A 138 -1.28 -8.42 6.34
C THR A 138 -2.08 -9.71 6.50
N PRO A 139 -2.63 -10.05 7.69
CA PRO A 139 -3.46 -11.25 7.81
C PRO A 139 -4.77 -11.14 7.01
N ALA A 140 -5.36 -9.95 6.93
CA ALA A 140 -6.55 -9.72 6.10
C ALA A 140 -6.28 -9.98 4.63
N TRP A 141 -5.13 -9.52 4.11
CA TRP A 141 -4.69 -9.79 2.74
C TRP A 141 -4.55 -11.27 2.45
N ILE A 142 -3.87 -12.01 3.32
CA ILE A 142 -3.66 -13.45 3.17
C ILE A 142 -5.00 -14.20 3.14
N ILE A 143 -5.90 -13.88 4.08
CA ILE A 143 -7.21 -14.54 4.14
C ILE A 143 -8.05 -14.19 2.90
N ALA A 144 -8.09 -12.92 2.48
CA ALA A 144 -8.82 -12.50 1.29
C ALA A 144 -8.29 -13.19 0.02
N SER A 145 -6.95 -13.28 -0.15
CA SER A 145 -6.32 -14.00 -1.26
C SER A 145 -6.66 -15.48 -1.27
N LEU A 146 -6.64 -16.13 -0.10
CA LEU A 146 -7.00 -17.55 0.01
C LEU A 146 -8.48 -17.80 -0.31
N VAL A 147 -9.39 -16.94 0.17
CA VAL A 147 -10.83 -17.04 -0.14
C VAL A 147 -11.06 -16.85 -1.65
N GLY A 148 -10.46 -15.82 -2.24
CA GLY A 148 -10.54 -15.58 -3.68
C GLY A 148 -9.97 -16.73 -4.51
N ALA A 149 -8.80 -17.25 -4.14
CA ALA A 149 -8.15 -18.37 -4.80
C ALA A 149 -9.01 -19.64 -4.72
N LEU A 150 -9.60 -19.94 -3.57
CA LEU A 150 -10.45 -21.09 -3.35
C LEU A 150 -11.73 -21.00 -4.19
N MET A 151 -12.41 -19.86 -4.17
CA MET A 151 -13.60 -19.64 -4.99
C MET A 151 -13.31 -19.81 -6.50
N ASN A 152 -12.26 -19.13 -6.97
CA ASN A 152 -11.85 -19.25 -8.37
C ASN A 152 -11.39 -20.65 -8.74
N SER A 153 -10.71 -21.39 -7.84
CA SER A 153 -10.28 -22.77 -8.05
C SER A 153 -11.47 -23.69 -8.30
N VAL A 154 -12.47 -23.64 -7.41
CA VAL A 154 -13.69 -24.48 -7.53
C VAL A 154 -14.45 -24.15 -8.81
N TYR A 155 -14.64 -22.85 -9.08
CA TYR A 155 -15.37 -22.41 -10.27
C TYR A 155 -14.65 -22.80 -11.58
N LEU A 156 -13.37 -22.50 -11.67
CA LEU A 156 -12.59 -22.76 -12.88
C LEU A 156 -12.35 -24.24 -13.10
N GLN A 157 -12.30 -25.07 -12.05
CA GLN A 157 -12.22 -26.52 -12.21
C GLN A 157 -13.45 -27.06 -12.92
N ALA A 158 -14.64 -26.55 -12.58
CA ALA A 158 -15.88 -26.96 -13.26
C ALA A 158 -15.91 -26.49 -14.74
N VAL A 159 -15.43 -25.28 -15.01
CA VAL A 159 -15.41 -24.68 -16.35
C VAL A 159 -14.36 -25.34 -17.26
N LEU A 160 -13.13 -25.49 -16.76
CA LEU A 160 -11.98 -25.98 -17.53
C LEU A 160 -11.93 -27.51 -17.59
N LYS A 161 -12.72 -28.20 -16.77
CA LYS A 161 -12.75 -29.68 -16.66
C LYS A 161 -11.36 -30.29 -16.45
N SER A 162 -10.42 -29.54 -15.85
CA SER A 162 -9.04 -29.93 -15.65
C SER A 162 -8.44 -29.29 -14.42
N TRP A 163 -8.08 -30.09 -13.43
CA TRP A 163 -7.39 -29.63 -12.21
C TRP A 163 -6.05 -28.96 -12.48
N LYS A 164 -5.30 -29.45 -13.50
CA LYS A 164 -4.00 -28.87 -13.86
C LYS A 164 -4.14 -27.45 -14.40
N ARG A 165 -5.10 -27.18 -15.29
CA ARG A 165 -5.33 -25.86 -15.87
C ARG A 165 -5.89 -24.89 -14.85
N SER A 166 -6.85 -25.34 -14.02
CA SER A 166 -7.38 -24.55 -12.92
C SER A 166 -6.29 -24.18 -11.91
N GLY A 167 -5.47 -25.16 -11.50
CA GLY A 167 -4.37 -24.91 -10.57
C GLY A 167 -3.33 -23.93 -11.10
N MET A 168 -2.98 -24.02 -12.40
CA MET A 168 -2.04 -23.08 -13.02
C MET A 168 -2.59 -21.65 -13.01
N PHE A 169 -3.87 -21.46 -13.29
CA PHE A 169 -4.50 -20.15 -13.25
C PHE A 169 -4.57 -19.58 -11.82
N VAL A 170 -4.97 -20.41 -10.86
CA VAL A 170 -5.02 -20.00 -9.45
C VAL A 170 -3.62 -19.62 -8.91
N LEU A 171 -2.58 -20.35 -9.32
CA LEU A 171 -1.19 -19.98 -9.00
C LEU A 171 -0.80 -18.64 -9.62
N ALA A 172 -1.26 -18.35 -10.84
CA ALA A 172 -1.03 -17.03 -11.45
C ALA A 172 -1.73 -15.92 -10.67
N LEU A 173 -2.99 -16.12 -10.23
CA LEU A 173 -3.71 -15.16 -9.38
C LEU A 173 -3.00 -14.93 -8.06
N LEU A 174 -2.62 -15.99 -7.35
CA LEU A 174 -1.87 -15.87 -6.10
C LEU A 174 -0.53 -15.17 -6.31
N GLY A 175 0.14 -15.42 -7.45
CA GLY A 175 1.35 -14.70 -7.83
C GLY A 175 1.11 -13.21 -8.00
N LEU A 176 0.02 -12.80 -8.64
CA LEU A 176 -0.39 -11.40 -8.76
C LEU A 176 -0.70 -10.79 -7.38
N ASP A 177 -1.39 -11.51 -6.50
CA ASP A 177 -1.68 -11.05 -5.14
C ASP A 177 -0.39 -10.82 -4.34
N VAL A 178 0.61 -11.70 -4.48
CA VAL A 178 1.92 -11.53 -3.84
C VAL A 178 2.65 -10.31 -4.38
N VAL A 179 2.68 -10.12 -5.69
CA VAL A 179 3.29 -8.95 -6.34
C VAL A 179 2.63 -7.66 -5.85
N MET A 180 1.29 -7.65 -5.79
CA MET A 180 0.53 -6.51 -5.29
C MET A 180 0.80 -6.23 -3.81
N TRP A 181 0.93 -7.26 -2.99
CA TRP A 181 1.28 -7.10 -1.58
C TRP A 181 2.63 -6.41 -1.38
N PHE A 182 3.66 -6.82 -2.15
CA PHE A 182 4.97 -6.16 -2.13
C PHE A 182 4.88 -4.71 -2.61
N LEU A 183 4.12 -4.45 -3.68
CA LEU A 183 3.93 -3.11 -4.23
C LEU A 183 3.28 -2.16 -3.21
N LEU A 184 2.24 -2.62 -2.52
CA LEU A 184 1.52 -1.83 -1.53
C LEU A 184 2.40 -1.49 -0.31
N ARG A 185 3.33 -2.37 0.03
CA ARG A 185 4.24 -2.19 1.16
C ARG A 185 5.44 -1.29 0.86
N SER A 186 5.71 -1.05 -0.43
CA SER A 186 6.78 -0.16 -0.87
C SER A 186 6.30 1.30 -0.82
N GLU A 187 6.73 2.04 0.21
CA GLU A 187 6.24 3.41 0.45
C GLU A 187 6.74 4.40 -0.60
N ASP A 188 8.05 4.43 -0.85
CA ASP A 188 8.69 5.43 -1.70
C ASP A 188 8.73 5.06 -3.19
N SER A 189 8.58 3.78 -3.52
CA SER A 189 8.81 3.26 -4.88
C SER A 189 7.54 2.67 -5.52
N ALA A 190 6.36 2.87 -4.92
CA ALA A 190 5.12 2.23 -5.37
C ALA A 190 4.77 2.56 -6.83
N LEU A 191 4.97 3.81 -7.27
CA LEU A 191 4.72 4.24 -8.65
C LEU A 191 5.70 3.57 -9.64
N LEU A 192 6.98 3.54 -9.29
CA LEU A 192 8.02 2.92 -10.13
C LEU A 192 7.80 1.41 -10.22
N LEU A 193 7.54 0.74 -9.10
CA LEU A 193 7.24 -0.69 -9.09
C LEU A 193 5.94 -1.01 -9.83
N GLY A 194 4.89 -0.20 -9.66
CA GLY A 194 3.64 -0.38 -10.38
C GLY A 194 3.80 -0.25 -11.89
N SER A 195 4.55 0.75 -12.36
CA SER A 195 4.87 0.92 -13.80
C SER A 195 5.74 -0.22 -14.34
N ALA A 196 6.71 -0.70 -13.55
CA ALA A 196 7.53 -1.85 -13.94
C ALA A 196 6.71 -3.15 -14.04
N VAL A 197 5.79 -3.37 -13.09
CA VAL A 197 4.87 -4.53 -13.13
C VAL A 197 3.98 -4.47 -14.37
N LEU A 198 3.41 -3.30 -14.69
CA LEU A 198 2.61 -3.13 -15.91
C LEU A 198 3.43 -3.38 -17.18
N ALA A 199 4.64 -2.83 -17.25
CA ALA A 199 5.52 -3.02 -18.40
C ALA A 199 5.90 -4.50 -18.58
N MET A 200 6.24 -5.20 -17.48
CA MET A 200 6.54 -6.63 -17.52
C MET A 200 5.31 -7.46 -17.91
N ALA A 201 4.13 -7.14 -17.38
CA ALA A 201 2.89 -7.83 -17.74
C ALA A 201 2.57 -7.64 -19.22
N LEU A 202 2.65 -6.41 -19.73
CA LEU A 202 2.44 -6.12 -21.15
C LEU A 202 3.46 -6.86 -22.03
N PHE A 203 4.74 -6.83 -21.66
CA PHE A 203 5.79 -7.57 -22.36
C PHE A 203 5.51 -9.08 -22.37
N ALA A 204 5.11 -9.64 -21.22
CA ALA A 204 4.74 -11.05 -21.12
C ALA A 204 3.57 -11.42 -22.06
N VAL A 205 2.51 -10.58 -22.09
CA VAL A 205 1.38 -10.77 -23.02
C VAL A 205 1.84 -10.75 -24.47
N MET A 206 2.59 -9.73 -24.86
CA MET A 206 3.12 -9.60 -26.23
C MET A 206 4.01 -10.80 -26.61
N TYR A 207 4.86 -11.25 -25.69
CA TYR A 207 5.73 -12.38 -25.93
C TYR A 207 4.97 -13.71 -26.08
N LEU A 208 3.98 -13.95 -25.21
CA LEU A 208 3.16 -15.17 -25.24
C LEU A 208 2.22 -15.22 -26.44
N THR A 209 1.70 -14.06 -26.86
CA THR A 209 0.75 -13.98 -27.98
C THR A 209 1.41 -13.74 -29.34
N ARG A 210 2.74 -13.57 -29.43
CA ARG A 210 3.47 -13.23 -30.66
C ARG A 210 3.29 -14.19 -31.83
N HIS A 211 2.98 -15.48 -31.55
CA HIS A 211 2.77 -16.52 -32.57
C HIS A 211 1.29 -16.85 -32.80
N PHE A 212 0.41 -16.07 -32.17
CA PHE A 212 -1.02 -16.30 -32.28
C PHE A 212 -1.56 -15.65 -33.56
N ASP A 213 -2.24 -16.44 -34.41
CA ASP A 213 -2.88 -15.91 -35.61
C ASP A 213 -4.24 -15.30 -35.26
N TRP A 214 -4.29 -13.98 -35.16
CA TRP A 214 -5.49 -13.21 -34.80
C TRP A 214 -6.56 -13.21 -35.91
N TYR A 215 -6.20 -13.63 -37.13
CA TYR A 215 -7.11 -13.67 -38.26
C TYR A 215 -7.85 -15.04 -38.40
N SER A 216 -7.48 -16.04 -37.61
CA SER A 216 -8.09 -17.35 -37.61
C SER A 216 -9.27 -17.51 -36.62
N LEU A 217 -9.67 -16.46 -35.94
CA LEU A 217 -10.82 -16.38 -35.05
C LEU A 217 -12.06 -16.01 -35.84
#